data_5d967214fbd9fd8a85c1a34ec5a83e95
#
_entry.id   5d967214fbd9fd8a85c1a34ec5a83e95
#
_cell.length_a   1.000
_cell.length_b   1.000
_cell.length_c   1.000
_cell.angle_alpha   90.00
_cell.angle_beta   90.00
_cell.angle_gamma   90.00
#
_symmetry.space_group_name_H-M   'P 1'
#
loop_
_entity.id
_entity.type
_entity.pdbx_description
1 polymer ?
#
loop_
_entity_poly.entity_id
_entity_poly.type
_entity_poly.pdbx_seq_one_letter_code
_entity_poly.pdbx_strand_id
1 'polypeptide(L)'
;MATGINKLTVQEATNQIAQRKVIRVIPTIETAEYESGDVIFNSVAIPNAVMREGGCSKLIAAYMVSNSTDNLLFEMIFTENAATFGSVNATANISDADIRTAKVLASWACEAVDDTTEHLDNSEIKRIFDTRSANGNTVPSVDPTLLQAAEGSRDVYFAVLGGSTITYAGANDLEFIFHIEY
;
A
#
# COMPACT_ATOMS: atom_id res chain seq x y z
N MET A 1 -13.63 -53.14 -6.27
CA MET A 1 -13.84 -51.91 -5.45
C MET A 1 -13.50 -50.73 -6.33
N ALA A 2 -14.49 -49.97 -6.75
CA ALA A 2 -14.25 -48.78 -7.53
C ALA A 2 -13.83 -47.64 -6.57
N THR A 3 -12.59 -47.21 -6.64
CA THR A 3 -12.13 -46.03 -5.98
C THR A 3 -12.86 -44.84 -6.60
N GLY A 4 -13.81 -44.29 -5.85
CA GLY A 4 -14.52 -43.09 -6.29
C GLY A 4 -13.52 -41.98 -6.51
N ILE A 5 -13.38 -41.51 -7.72
CA ILE A 5 -12.70 -40.26 -8.02
C ILE A 5 -13.55 -39.18 -7.37
N ASN A 6 -13.06 -38.56 -6.32
CA ASN A 6 -13.67 -37.36 -5.79
C ASN A 6 -13.68 -36.29 -6.89
N LYS A 7 -14.81 -36.15 -7.55
CA LYS A 7 -15.01 -35.00 -8.43
C LYS A 7 -15.14 -33.79 -7.54
N LEU A 8 -14.12 -32.93 -7.56
CA LEU A 8 -14.24 -31.60 -7.00
C LEU A 8 -15.51 -30.96 -7.52
N THR A 9 -16.35 -30.46 -6.64
CA THR A 9 -17.50 -29.67 -7.07
C THR A 9 -17.00 -28.39 -7.77
N VAL A 10 -17.81 -27.80 -8.63
CA VAL A 10 -17.46 -26.52 -9.28
C VAL A 10 -17.11 -25.48 -8.23
N GLN A 11 -17.73 -25.52 -7.09
CA GLN A 11 -17.48 -24.61 -5.98
C GLN A 11 -16.12 -24.85 -5.31
N GLU A 12 -15.69 -26.11 -5.15
CA GLU A 12 -14.35 -26.43 -4.65
C GLU A 12 -13.27 -26.04 -5.65
N ALA A 13 -13.50 -26.24 -6.96
CA ALA A 13 -12.61 -25.78 -8.00
C ALA A 13 -12.52 -24.26 -8.05
N THR A 14 -13.65 -23.55 -7.86
CA THR A 14 -13.66 -22.07 -7.82
C THR A 14 -12.93 -21.53 -6.59
N ASN A 15 -13.01 -22.24 -5.45
CA ASN A 15 -12.29 -21.86 -4.23
C ASN A 15 -10.77 -22.10 -4.33
N GLN A 16 -10.31 -22.85 -5.31
CA GLN A 16 -8.88 -23.07 -5.59
C GLN A 16 -8.30 -22.07 -6.60
N ILE A 17 -9.16 -21.30 -7.28
CA ILE A 17 -8.70 -20.24 -8.18
C ILE A 17 -8.36 -19.02 -7.33
N ALA A 18 -7.15 -18.52 -7.46
CA ALA A 18 -6.72 -17.30 -6.80
C ALA A 18 -7.69 -16.16 -7.14
N GLN A 19 -8.37 -15.65 -6.13
CA GLN A 19 -9.27 -14.51 -6.29
C GLN A 19 -8.47 -13.22 -6.25
N ARG A 20 -8.67 -12.36 -7.24
CA ARG A 20 -8.04 -11.05 -7.30
C ARG A 20 -9.06 -9.96 -7.08
N LYS A 21 -8.64 -8.94 -6.37
CA LYS A 21 -9.46 -7.78 -6.05
C LYS A 21 -8.65 -6.50 -6.26
N VAL A 22 -9.33 -5.47 -6.74
CA VAL A 22 -8.81 -4.11 -6.79
C VAL A 22 -9.49 -3.31 -5.69
N ILE A 23 -8.71 -2.72 -4.81
CA ILE A 23 -9.18 -1.88 -3.71
C ILE A 23 -8.65 -0.47 -3.95
N ARG A 24 -9.54 0.53 -3.84
CA ARG A 24 -9.21 1.94 -3.98
C ARG A 24 -9.37 2.63 -2.65
N VAL A 25 -8.40 3.47 -2.30
CA VAL A 25 -8.40 4.24 -1.06
C VAL A 25 -8.01 5.67 -1.38
N ILE A 26 -8.83 6.61 -0.94
CA ILE A 26 -8.57 8.04 -1.04
C ILE A 26 -8.34 8.55 0.38
N PRO A 27 -7.08 8.74 0.82
CA PRO A 27 -6.80 9.33 2.12
C PRO A 27 -7.13 10.82 2.11
N THR A 28 -7.42 11.37 3.28
CA THR A 28 -7.48 12.81 3.46
C THR A 28 -6.08 13.34 3.73
N ILE A 29 -5.64 14.32 2.95
CA ILE A 29 -4.35 14.98 3.06
C ILE A 29 -4.53 16.48 3.32
N GLU A 30 -3.47 17.15 3.77
CA GLU A 30 -3.48 18.61 3.92
C GLU A 30 -3.04 19.29 2.62
N THR A 31 -3.39 20.57 2.48
CA THR A 31 -3.00 21.42 1.34
C THR A 31 -1.80 22.31 1.65
N ALA A 32 -1.24 22.21 2.86
CA ALA A 32 0.01 22.85 3.20
C ALA A 32 1.20 22.12 2.57
N GLU A 33 2.32 22.80 2.41
CA GLU A 33 3.55 22.20 1.88
C GLU A 33 4.08 21.14 2.86
N TYR A 34 4.38 19.96 2.34
CA TYR A 34 5.08 18.88 3.04
C TYR A 34 6.57 18.93 2.71
N GLU A 35 7.39 18.52 3.67
CA GLU A 35 8.82 18.32 3.49
C GLU A 35 9.19 16.83 3.47
N SER A 36 10.42 16.52 3.09
CA SER A 36 10.94 15.15 3.14
C SER A 36 10.96 14.63 4.57
N GLY A 37 10.37 13.45 4.81
CA GLY A 37 10.21 12.84 6.12
C GLY A 37 8.91 13.19 6.84
N ASP A 38 8.10 14.09 6.30
CA ASP A 38 6.82 14.45 6.90
C ASP A 38 5.78 13.35 6.72
N VAL A 39 4.90 13.22 7.69
CA VAL A 39 3.72 12.33 7.61
C VAL A 39 2.71 12.96 6.67
N ILE A 40 2.52 12.38 5.48
CA ILE A 40 1.47 12.83 4.54
C ILE A 40 0.11 12.43 5.08
N PHE A 41 -0.03 11.21 5.54
CA PHE A 41 -1.18 10.74 6.32
C PHE A 41 -0.79 9.54 7.18
N ASN A 42 -1.42 9.44 8.34
CA ASN A 42 -1.30 8.30 9.24
C ASN A 42 -2.04 7.07 8.68
N SER A 43 -1.99 5.96 9.41
CA SER A 43 -2.58 4.70 8.96
C SER A 43 -4.03 4.84 8.50
N VAL A 44 -4.26 4.49 7.24
CA VAL A 44 -5.58 4.35 6.62
C VAL A 44 -5.81 2.88 6.27
N ALA A 45 -7.01 2.40 6.45
CA ALA A 45 -7.35 1.01 6.17
C ALA A 45 -7.41 0.73 4.66
N ILE A 46 -6.85 -0.41 4.24
CA ILE A 46 -7.16 -1.10 3.00
C ILE A 46 -8.30 -2.07 3.33
N PRO A 47 -9.55 -1.73 3.05
CA PRO A 47 -10.70 -2.44 3.59
C PRO A 47 -10.83 -3.83 2.95
N ASN A 48 -11.04 -4.85 3.77
CA ASN A 48 -11.12 -6.24 3.30
C ASN A 48 -9.90 -6.64 2.46
N ALA A 49 -8.71 -6.28 2.90
CA ALA A 49 -7.44 -6.66 2.28
C ALA A 49 -7.21 -8.17 2.35
N VAL A 50 -7.86 -8.87 3.27
CA VAL A 50 -7.82 -10.32 3.40
C VAL A 50 -9.22 -10.90 3.34
N MET A 51 -9.34 -12.18 2.93
CA MET A 51 -10.64 -12.84 2.77
C MET A 51 -11.30 -13.17 4.11
N ARG A 52 -10.52 -13.50 5.13
CA ARG A 52 -10.99 -13.91 6.46
C ARG A 52 -10.32 -13.09 7.54
N GLU A 53 -10.99 -12.88 8.65
CA GLU A 53 -10.43 -12.24 9.85
C GLU A 53 -9.13 -12.92 10.28
N GLY A 54 -8.10 -12.12 10.55
CA GLY A 54 -6.75 -12.60 10.87
C GLY A 54 -6.04 -13.35 9.73
N GLY A 55 -6.61 -13.32 8.51
CA GLY A 55 -6.07 -14.01 7.35
C GLY A 55 -4.94 -13.25 6.68
N CYS A 56 -4.43 -13.86 5.61
CA CYS A 56 -3.37 -13.28 4.77
C CYS A 56 -3.84 -13.17 3.32
N SER A 57 -3.17 -12.28 2.59
CA SER A 57 -3.27 -12.12 1.13
C SER A 57 -1.93 -11.67 0.56
N LYS A 58 -1.86 -11.58 -0.75
CA LYS A 58 -0.67 -11.08 -1.47
C LYS A 58 -0.98 -9.74 -2.12
N LEU A 59 -0.18 -8.73 -1.86
CA LEU A 59 -0.18 -7.49 -2.62
C LEU A 59 0.62 -7.69 -3.90
N ILE A 60 -0.07 -7.69 -5.05
CA ILE A 60 0.54 -7.96 -6.36
C ILE A 60 1.08 -6.68 -6.98
N ALA A 61 0.36 -5.58 -6.82
CA ALA A 61 0.76 -4.27 -7.31
C ALA A 61 0.04 -3.17 -6.53
N ALA A 62 0.68 -2.02 -6.43
CA ALA A 62 0.05 -0.79 -5.99
C ALA A 62 0.31 0.33 -6.99
N TYR A 63 -0.67 1.19 -7.14
CA TYR A 63 -0.59 2.40 -7.95
C TYR A 63 -1.05 3.58 -7.13
N MET A 64 -0.50 4.75 -7.43
CA MET A 64 -0.99 6.02 -6.96
C MET A 64 -1.48 6.83 -8.15
N VAL A 65 -2.59 7.49 -8.00
CA VAL A 65 -3.06 8.55 -8.88
C VAL A 65 -2.99 9.85 -8.08
N SER A 66 -2.31 10.84 -8.63
CA SER A 66 -2.23 12.19 -8.06
C SER A 66 -2.82 13.20 -9.03
N ASN A 67 -3.57 14.16 -8.53
CA ASN A 67 -4.00 15.32 -9.29
C ASN A 67 -2.95 16.45 -9.31
N SER A 68 -1.75 16.18 -8.82
CA SER A 68 -0.57 17.03 -8.95
C SER A 68 0.34 16.47 -10.03
N THR A 69 1.03 17.35 -10.75
CA THR A 69 2.08 16.99 -11.74
C THR A 69 3.49 17.05 -11.16
N ASP A 70 3.60 17.30 -9.86
CA ASP A 70 4.88 17.32 -9.17
C ASP A 70 5.38 15.88 -8.97
N ASN A 71 6.65 15.65 -9.26
CA ASN A 71 7.27 14.33 -9.15
C ASN A 71 7.30 13.84 -7.69
N LEU A 72 6.25 13.15 -7.30
CA LEU A 72 6.02 12.69 -5.94
C LEU A 72 6.97 11.56 -5.57
N LEU A 73 7.81 11.82 -4.57
CA LEU A 73 8.59 10.79 -3.88
C LEU A 73 7.97 10.54 -2.51
N PHE A 74 7.83 9.28 -2.14
CA PHE A 74 7.30 8.92 -0.82
C PHE A 74 7.66 7.50 -0.42
N GLU A 75 7.53 7.22 0.88
CA GLU A 75 7.60 5.87 1.43
C GLU A 75 6.22 5.46 1.92
N MET A 76 5.78 4.26 1.52
CA MET A 76 4.54 3.64 1.96
C MET A 76 4.85 2.52 2.94
N ILE A 77 4.28 2.57 4.13
CA ILE A 77 4.50 1.59 5.20
C ILE A 77 3.21 0.82 5.42
N PHE A 78 3.26 -0.51 5.28
CA PHE A 78 2.14 -1.40 5.53
C PHE A 78 2.22 -1.97 6.94
N THR A 79 1.11 -1.98 7.66
CA THR A 79 1.03 -2.47 9.04
C THR A 79 -0.20 -3.35 9.26
N GLU A 80 -0.09 -4.33 10.19
CA GLU A 80 -1.21 -5.18 10.62
C GLU A 80 -2.25 -4.37 11.40
N ASN A 81 -1.79 -3.48 12.28
CA ASN A 81 -2.63 -2.62 13.10
C ASN A 81 -2.48 -1.16 12.69
N ALA A 82 -3.55 -0.38 12.91
CA ALA A 82 -3.46 1.07 12.73
C ALA A 82 -2.39 1.68 13.65
N ALA A 83 -1.64 2.65 13.13
CA ALA A 83 -0.60 3.35 13.86
C ALA A 83 -0.60 4.84 13.53
N THR A 84 -0.11 5.63 14.47
CA THR A 84 0.15 7.06 14.28
C THR A 84 1.65 7.27 14.17
N PHE A 85 2.13 7.70 13.00
CA PHE A 85 3.55 7.92 12.72
C PHE A 85 4.03 9.29 13.20
N GLY A 86 3.12 10.16 13.54
CA GLY A 86 3.37 11.53 14.00
C GLY A 86 2.19 12.44 13.67
N SER A 87 2.37 13.75 13.86
CA SER A 87 1.41 14.73 13.36
C SER A 87 1.50 14.79 11.83
N VAL A 88 0.35 14.91 11.14
CA VAL A 88 0.33 15.18 9.70
C VAL A 88 1.08 16.48 9.42
N ASN A 89 1.80 16.54 8.32
CA ASN A 89 2.65 17.66 7.92
C ASN A 89 3.74 18.02 8.95
N ALA A 90 4.31 16.99 9.58
CA ALA A 90 5.48 17.09 10.45
C ALA A 90 6.31 15.82 10.33
N THR A 91 7.60 15.92 10.64
CA THR A 91 8.53 14.79 10.59
C THR A 91 8.03 13.63 11.44
N ALA A 92 8.06 12.43 10.85
CA ALA A 92 7.63 11.21 11.54
C ALA A 92 8.41 10.97 12.83
N ASN A 93 7.69 10.66 13.91
CA ASN A 93 8.26 10.50 15.26
C ASN A 93 7.62 9.36 16.06
N ILE A 94 7.18 8.30 15.39
CA ILE A 94 6.60 7.13 16.05
C ILE A 94 7.58 6.52 17.06
N SER A 95 7.10 6.12 18.24
CA SER A 95 7.94 5.48 19.25
C SER A 95 8.27 4.02 18.88
N ASP A 96 9.36 3.49 19.46
CA ASP A 96 9.75 2.08 19.30
C ASP A 96 8.67 1.10 19.77
N ALA A 97 7.88 1.47 20.77
CA ALA A 97 6.80 0.66 21.28
C ALA A 97 5.61 0.65 20.32
N ASP A 98 5.27 1.81 19.76
CA ASP A 98 4.14 1.95 18.85
C ASP A 98 4.40 1.28 17.51
N ILE A 99 5.63 1.40 16.96
CA ILE A 99 5.99 0.72 15.70
C ILE A 99 5.96 -0.82 15.85
N ARG A 100 6.33 -1.36 17.01
CA ARG A 100 6.19 -2.80 17.29
C ARG A 100 4.74 -3.22 17.43
N THR A 101 3.90 -2.39 18.04
CA THR A 101 2.46 -2.64 18.17
C THR A 101 1.76 -2.54 16.82
N ALA A 102 2.22 -1.67 15.94
CA ALA A 102 1.74 -1.54 14.57
C ALA A 102 1.99 -2.81 13.75
N LYS A 103 3.05 -3.56 14.07
CA LYS A 103 3.49 -4.78 13.35
C LYS A 103 3.68 -4.50 11.86
N VAL A 104 4.79 -3.87 11.52
CA VAL A 104 5.14 -3.55 10.14
C VAL A 104 5.22 -4.82 9.31
N LEU A 105 4.54 -4.83 8.18
CA LEU A 105 4.50 -5.93 7.21
C LEU A 105 5.50 -5.70 6.07
N ALA A 106 5.57 -4.46 5.58
CA ALA A 106 6.46 -4.06 4.50
C ALA A 106 6.62 -2.53 4.45
N SER A 107 7.66 -2.09 3.76
CA SER A 107 7.83 -0.71 3.33
C SER A 107 8.12 -0.70 1.83
N TRP A 108 7.40 0.12 1.09
CA TRP A 108 7.57 0.34 -0.34
C TRP A 108 7.91 1.79 -0.59
N ALA A 109 8.86 2.05 -1.47
CA ALA A 109 9.20 3.40 -1.87
C ALA A 109 8.63 3.73 -3.26
N CYS A 110 8.24 4.98 -3.44
CA CYS A 110 8.02 5.60 -4.74
C CYS A 110 9.20 6.53 -4.99
N GLU A 111 10.08 6.13 -5.88
CA GLU A 111 11.28 6.89 -6.22
C GLU A 111 11.12 7.56 -7.60
N ALA A 112 12.00 8.53 -7.88
CA ALA A 112 12.06 9.21 -9.16
C ALA A 112 12.68 8.30 -10.25
N VAL A 113 11.93 7.26 -10.63
CA VAL A 113 12.30 6.44 -11.79
C VAL A 113 11.34 6.79 -12.91
N ASP A 114 11.85 7.43 -13.95
CA ASP A 114 11.07 7.97 -15.08
C ASP A 114 10.14 6.93 -15.73
N ASP A 115 10.51 5.65 -15.68
CA ASP A 115 9.77 4.57 -16.35
C ASP A 115 8.49 4.12 -15.61
N THR A 116 8.20 4.67 -14.43
CA THR A 116 7.05 4.23 -13.61
C THR A 116 5.93 5.25 -13.52
N THR A 117 6.13 6.41 -14.09
CA THR A 117 5.18 7.54 -14.04
C THR A 117 4.57 7.79 -15.41
N GLU A 118 3.25 7.75 -15.48
CA GLU A 118 2.48 8.22 -16.63
C GLU A 118 2.00 9.64 -16.34
N HIS A 119 2.53 10.61 -17.07
CA HIS A 119 2.13 12.01 -16.96
C HIS A 119 0.90 12.27 -17.83
N LEU A 120 -0.16 12.70 -17.20
CA LEU A 120 -1.36 13.20 -17.84
C LEU A 120 -1.37 14.73 -17.75
N ASP A 121 -2.27 15.41 -18.46
CA ASP A 121 -2.29 16.88 -18.55
C ASP A 121 -2.31 17.58 -17.17
N ASN A 122 -3.11 17.04 -16.22
CA ASN A 122 -3.24 17.60 -14.87
C ASN A 122 -3.15 16.51 -13.77
N SER A 123 -2.59 15.36 -14.07
CA SER A 123 -2.51 14.23 -13.15
C SER A 123 -1.34 13.35 -13.49
N GLU A 124 -0.89 12.56 -12.54
CA GLU A 124 0.07 11.50 -12.80
C GLU A 124 -0.39 10.18 -12.20
N ILE A 125 0.01 9.08 -12.85
CA ILE A 125 -0.18 7.73 -12.36
C ILE A 125 1.19 7.14 -12.12
N LYS A 126 1.45 6.72 -10.88
CA LYS A 126 2.70 6.04 -10.52
C LYS A 126 2.43 4.61 -10.10
N ARG A 127 3.26 3.71 -10.58
CA ARG A 127 3.35 2.37 -10.01
C ARG A 127 4.32 2.39 -8.84
N ILE A 128 3.87 1.88 -7.70
CA ILE A 128 4.65 1.79 -6.47
C ILE A 128 5.25 0.40 -6.37
N PHE A 129 6.51 0.30 -5.95
CA PHE A 129 7.23 -0.97 -5.87
C PHE A 129 7.79 -1.21 -4.47
N ASP A 130 7.91 -2.48 -4.11
CA ASP A 130 8.89 -2.89 -3.10
C ASP A 130 10.28 -2.70 -3.72
N THR A 131 11.00 -1.67 -3.28
CA THR A 131 12.32 -1.34 -3.79
C THR A 131 13.39 -1.96 -2.91
N ARG A 132 14.20 -2.84 -3.50
CA ARG A 132 15.44 -3.29 -2.87
C ARG A 132 16.60 -2.59 -3.52
N SER A 133 17.28 -1.73 -2.75
CA SER A 133 18.52 -1.12 -3.21
C SER A 133 19.67 -2.13 -3.07
N ALA A 134 20.18 -2.61 -4.19
CA ALA A 134 21.45 -3.30 -4.26
C ALA A 134 22.48 -2.38 -4.93
N ASN A 135 23.42 -1.86 -4.18
CA ASN A 135 24.53 -1.02 -4.68
C ASN A 135 24.09 0.27 -5.39
N GLY A 136 23.03 0.92 -4.89
CA GLY A 136 22.54 2.18 -5.45
C GLY A 136 21.67 2.03 -6.70
N ASN A 137 21.39 0.83 -7.15
CA ASN A 137 20.40 0.56 -8.18
C ASN A 137 19.11 0.07 -7.52
N THR A 138 18.05 0.80 -7.72
CA THR A 138 16.70 0.40 -7.30
C THR A 138 16.21 -0.70 -8.23
N VAL A 139 16.05 -1.90 -7.71
CA VAL A 139 15.47 -3.02 -8.48
C VAL A 139 14.09 -3.29 -7.90
N PRO A 140 13.02 -3.18 -8.71
CA PRO A 140 11.70 -3.57 -8.26
C PRO A 140 11.70 -5.02 -7.80
N SER A 141 11.23 -5.29 -6.58
CA SER A 141 11.01 -6.66 -6.14
C SER A 141 9.90 -7.29 -6.97
N VAL A 142 10.15 -8.49 -7.46
CA VAL A 142 9.14 -9.30 -8.16
C VAL A 142 8.34 -10.18 -7.21
N ASP A 143 8.73 -10.22 -5.95
CA ASP A 143 8.06 -11.03 -4.94
C ASP A 143 6.83 -10.28 -4.40
N PRO A 144 5.66 -10.89 -4.40
CA PRO A 144 4.47 -10.28 -3.84
C PRO A 144 4.64 -10.10 -2.32
N THR A 145 4.30 -8.91 -1.83
CA THR A 145 4.28 -8.63 -0.40
C THR A 145 3.13 -9.36 0.28
N LEU A 146 3.42 -10.04 1.37
CA LEU A 146 2.41 -10.68 2.20
C LEU A 146 1.73 -9.62 3.09
N LEU A 147 0.42 -9.51 2.96
CA LEU A 147 -0.42 -8.71 3.84
C LEU A 147 -1.10 -9.62 4.84
N GLN A 148 -1.08 -9.26 6.11
CA GLN A 148 -1.75 -9.96 7.18
C GLN A 148 -2.62 -8.99 7.97
N ALA A 149 -3.87 -9.35 8.19
CA ALA A 149 -4.78 -8.60 9.06
C ALA A 149 -4.66 -9.06 10.51
N ALA A 150 -4.94 -8.17 11.44
CA ALA A 150 -5.05 -8.49 12.86
C ALA A 150 -6.18 -9.48 13.14
N GLU A 151 -6.07 -10.19 14.26
CA GLU A 151 -7.15 -11.07 14.73
C GLU A 151 -8.47 -10.29 14.86
N GLY A 152 -9.55 -10.84 14.32
CA GLY A 152 -10.86 -10.18 14.28
C GLY A 152 -11.01 -9.08 13.25
N SER A 153 -10.00 -8.81 12.41
CA SER A 153 -10.04 -7.85 11.32
C SER A 153 -9.79 -8.49 9.95
N ARG A 154 -10.31 -7.86 8.91
CA ARG A 154 -9.98 -8.16 7.52
C ARG A 154 -9.23 -7.03 6.84
N ASP A 155 -8.98 -5.96 7.57
CA ASP A 155 -8.31 -4.78 7.06
C ASP A 155 -6.81 -4.84 7.38
N VAL A 156 -6.01 -4.33 6.46
CA VAL A 156 -4.60 -4.04 6.62
C VAL A 156 -4.44 -2.54 6.49
N TYR A 157 -3.46 -1.96 7.13
CA TYR A 157 -3.30 -0.51 7.14
C TYR A 157 -2.06 -0.09 6.36
N PHE A 158 -2.08 1.15 5.87
CA PHE A 158 -0.89 1.78 5.30
C PHE A 158 -0.83 3.25 5.68
N ALA A 159 0.38 3.76 5.77
CA ALA A 159 0.69 5.17 5.99
C ALA A 159 1.69 5.62 4.93
N VAL A 160 1.79 6.92 4.68
CA VAL A 160 2.73 7.49 3.71
C VAL A 160 3.51 8.62 4.35
N LEU A 161 4.83 8.56 4.15
CA LEU A 161 5.80 9.59 4.51
C LEU A 161 6.33 10.26 3.25
N GLY A 162 6.47 11.58 3.25
CA GLY A 162 7.00 12.35 2.14
C GLY A 162 8.48 12.04 1.88
N GLY A 163 8.85 11.88 0.63
CA GLY A 163 10.24 11.75 0.19
C GLY A 163 10.80 13.01 -0.47
N SER A 164 9.93 13.99 -0.75
CA SER A 164 10.27 15.27 -1.37
C SER A 164 9.36 16.37 -0.88
N THR A 165 9.72 17.62 -1.16
CA THR A 165 8.84 18.76 -0.91
C THR A 165 7.70 18.74 -1.93
N ILE A 166 6.45 18.85 -1.42
CA ILE A 166 5.25 18.86 -2.26
C ILE A 166 4.10 19.61 -1.63
N THR A 167 3.26 20.21 -2.46
CA THR A 167 2.00 20.85 -2.08
C THR A 167 0.86 20.30 -2.92
N TYR A 168 -0.23 19.88 -2.27
CA TYR A 168 -1.43 19.41 -2.94
C TYR A 168 -2.47 20.53 -3.05
N ALA A 169 -3.21 20.57 -4.16
CA ALA A 169 -4.25 21.56 -4.38
C ALA A 169 -5.54 21.24 -3.60
N GLY A 170 -5.78 19.99 -3.28
CA GLY A 170 -6.99 19.52 -2.61
C GLY A 170 -6.76 18.35 -1.65
N ALA A 171 -7.62 18.25 -0.64
CA ALA A 171 -7.52 17.23 0.40
C ALA A 171 -7.75 15.78 -0.09
N ASN A 172 -8.20 15.57 -1.31
CA ASN A 172 -8.48 14.27 -1.92
C ASN A 172 -7.69 14.07 -3.22
N ASP A 173 -6.56 14.73 -3.38
CA ASP A 173 -5.77 14.70 -4.61
C ASP A 173 -4.98 13.40 -4.81
N LEU A 174 -4.95 12.53 -3.79
CA LEU A 174 -4.32 11.22 -3.86
C LEU A 174 -5.34 10.08 -3.85
N GLU A 175 -5.21 9.14 -4.76
CA GLU A 175 -5.89 7.86 -4.74
C GLU A 175 -4.85 6.73 -4.80
N PHE A 176 -4.97 5.74 -3.93
CA PHE A 176 -4.16 4.52 -3.95
C PHE A 176 -4.98 3.34 -4.43
N ILE A 177 -4.41 2.54 -5.33
CA ILE A 177 -5.07 1.40 -5.96
C ILE A 177 -4.23 0.15 -5.68
N PHE A 178 -4.80 -0.78 -4.92
CA PHE A 178 -4.14 -2.02 -4.51
C PHE A 178 -4.71 -3.20 -5.28
N HIS A 179 -3.85 -3.96 -5.95
CA HIS A 179 -4.20 -5.23 -6.58
C HIS A 179 -3.82 -6.37 -5.63
N ILE A 180 -4.81 -7.05 -5.09
CA ILE A 180 -4.65 -8.08 -4.07
C ILE A 180 -5.09 -9.44 -4.61
N GLU A 181 -4.31 -10.48 -4.28
CA GLU A 181 -4.62 -11.89 -4.51
C GLU A 181 -4.82 -12.59 -3.17
N TYR A 182 -5.99 -13.22 -3.02
CA TYR A 182 -6.39 -13.98 -1.82
C TYR A 182 -5.93 -15.43 -1.84
#